data_86ca71b5279ae4545208844d52f5b941
#
_entry.id   86ca71b5279ae4545208844d52f5b941
#
_cell.length_a   1.000
_cell.length_b   1.000
_cell.length_c   1.000
_cell.angle_alpha   90.00
_cell.angle_beta   90.00
_cell.angle_gamma   90.00
#
_symmetry.space_group_name_H-M   'P 1'
#
loop_
_entity.id
_entity.type
_entity.pdbx_description
1 polymer ?
#
loop_
_entity_poly.entity_id
_entity_poly.type
_entity_poly.pdbx_seq_one_letter_code
_entity_poly.pdbx_strand_id
1 'polypeptide(L)'
;MEDPVMKVAAVIPMSEEVRSMLPLADVGLPAELQSEEQQERAEWLKWRRHGIGGSDIAALCGLSRYGSPWSVWAEKVGLRPDSASTERQQIGKDLEPALDRMFNRRTGLHLTGAQTMCWDTEHPHRRCTVDGFAYETEGILTEHVDIRFGGALGTVQHKTDYRRDWKKDGIPPDIRAQCIWELGVTRLPLAYLSVLHGGFTYEVYQVPFDEDDWLFMCDVADRFWADHVLTGTAPDIDGSDATRYALRDVYPEEDPGTRAPVSGEDLELHGNLKAEVKRAKDELQQVENRLKAAIGDAEIGTVGGQPALTLRAQTRTVTCKECGHTEVSEP
;
A
#
# COMPACT_ATOMS: atom_id res chain seq x y z
N MET A 1 39.05 -16.09 -10.55
CA MET A 1 37.88 -15.60 -9.78
C MET A 1 36.72 -15.75 -10.74
N GLU A 2 35.96 -16.80 -10.56
CA GLU A 2 34.74 -17.02 -11.33
C GLU A 2 33.69 -16.02 -10.81
N ASP A 3 33.10 -15.26 -11.73
CA ASP A 3 31.95 -14.41 -11.45
C ASP A 3 30.83 -15.26 -10.82
N PRO A 4 30.23 -14.84 -9.71
CA PRO A 4 29.08 -15.55 -9.19
C PRO A 4 27.94 -15.45 -10.21
N VAL A 5 27.65 -16.57 -10.86
CA VAL A 5 26.50 -16.69 -11.77
C VAL A 5 25.25 -16.28 -10.98
N MET A 6 24.75 -15.10 -11.23
CA MET A 6 23.49 -14.61 -10.65
C MET A 6 22.37 -15.59 -11.02
N LYS A 7 21.84 -16.30 -10.04
CA LYS A 7 20.64 -17.11 -10.22
C LYS A 7 19.44 -16.16 -10.34
N VAL A 8 18.87 -16.10 -11.52
CA VAL A 8 17.75 -15.24 -11.85
C VAL A 8 16.44 -15.81 -11.26
N ALA A 9 15.57 -14.94 -10.78
CA ALA A 9 14.22 -15.30 -10.34
C ALA A 9 13.47 -16.04 -11.46
N ALA A 10 12.78 -17.12 -11.12
CA ALA A 10 11.98 -17.89 -12.07
C ALA A 10 10.55 -17.39 -12.08
N VAL A 11 9.99 -17.17 -13.29
CA VAL A 11 8.55 -17.06 -13.50
C VAL A 11 8.07 -18.47 -13.82
N ILE A 12 7.38 -19.11 -12.89
CA ILE A 12 6.84 -20.45 -13.08
C ILE A 12 5.35 -20.40 -12.73
N PRO A 13 4.46 -20.93 -13.52
CA PRO A 13 3.08 -21.18 -13.08
C PRO A 13 3.14 -22.07 -11.83
N MET A 14 2.40 -21.71 -10.80
CA MET A 14 2.45 -22.30 -9.47
C MET A 14 2.26 -23.82 -9.52
N SER A 15 3.31 -24.61 -9.20
CA SER A 15 3.20 -26.05 -9.13
C SER A 15 2.44 -26.49 -7.85
N GLU A 16 1.79 -27.66 -7.92
CA GLU A 16 1.09 -28.27 -6.77
C GLU A 16 2.00 -28.49 -5.55
N GLU A 17 3.29 -28.64 -5.77
CA GLU A 17 4.30 -28.87 -4.74
C GLU A 17 4.50 -27.64 -3.83
N VAL A 18 4.46 -26.43 -4.39
CA VAL A 18 4.52 -25.18 -3.62
C VAL A 18 3.22 -24.95 -2.84
N ARG A 19 2.10 -25.46 -3.33
CA ARG A 19 0.80 -25.42 -2.64
C ARG A 19 0.79 -26.27 -1.36
N SER A 20 1.57 -27.33 -1.30
CA SER A 20 1.57 -28.29 -0.18
C SER A 20 2.47 -27.89 1.01
N MET A 21 3.34 -26.90 0.84
CA MET A 21 4.38 -26.57 1.83
C MET A 21 3.95 -25.55 2.90
N LEU A 22 2.75 -24.96 2.81
CA LEU A 22 2.31 -23.93 3.75
C LEU A 22 0.92 -24.25 4.31
N PRO A 23 0.76 -24.32 5.66
CA PRO A 23 -0.52 -24.54 6.30
C PRO A 23 -1.29 -23.22 6.36
N LEU A 24 -1.93 -22.82 5.25
CA LEU A 24 -2.82 -21.66 5.27
C LEU A 24 -4.26 -22.12 5.04
N ALA A 25 -5.15 -21.68 5.94
CA ALA A 25 -6.57 -21.97 5.88
C ALA A 25 -7.17 -21.50 4.55
N ASP A 26 -7.92 -22.36 3.90
CA ASP A 26 -8.66 -22.09 2.68
C ASP A 26 -9.92 -21.29 3.07
N VAL A 27 -9.86 -19.96 2.93
CA VAL A 27 -11.02 -19.10 3.17
C VAL A 27 -11.42 -18.45 1.86
N GLY A 28 -12.46 -18.97 1.23
CA GLY A 28 -13.02 -18.41 0.00
C GLY A 28 -14.37 -19.03 -0.35
N LEU A 29 -15.16 -18.32 -1.16
CA LEU A 29 -16.37 -18.87 -1.75
C LEU A 29 -16.03 -20.10 -2.60
N PRO A 30 -16.90 -21.14 -2.66
CA PRO A 30 -16.71 -22.29 -3.53
C PRO A 30 -16.48 -21.83 -4.96
N ALA A 31 -15.51 -22.44 -5.66
CA ALA A 31 -15.14 -22.08 -7.03
C ALA A 31 -16.32 -22.09 -8.02
N GLU A 32 -17.32 -22.90 -7.74
CA GLU A 32 -18.54 -23.07 -8.55
C GLU A 32 -19.44 -21.79 -8.56
N LEU A 33 -19.21 -20.85 -7.62
CA LEU A 33 -19.99 -19.61 -7.51
C LEU A 33 -19.21 -18.37 -7.96
N GLN A 34 -17.98 -18.52 -8.48
CA GLN A 34 -17.11 -17.42 -8.86
C GLN A 34 -17.06 -17.26 -10.39
N SER A 35 -17.06 -16.01 -10.87
CA SER A 35 -16.69 -15.72 -12.25
C SER A 35 -15.21 -16.05 -12.49
N GLU A 36 -14.80 -16.20 -13.76
CA GLU A 36 -13.39 -16.43 -14.13
C GLU A 36 -12.46 -15.38 -13.52
N GLU A 37 -12.81 -14.12 -13.61
CA GLU A 37 -12.07 -12.99 -12.99
C GLU A 37 -11.98 -13.11 -11.46
N GLN A 38 -13.05 -13.57 -10.80
CA GLN A 38 -13.04 -13.78 -9.34
C GLN A 38 -12.15 -14.96 -8.95
N GLN A 39 -12.09 -16.01 -9.77
CA GLN A 39 -11.21 -17.17 -9.56
C GLN A 39 -9.75 -16.77 -9.71
N GLU A 40 -9.40 -16.05 -10.78
CA GLU A 40 -8.05 -15.52 -11.01
C GLU A 40 -7.60 -14.62 -9.85
N ARG A 41 -8.49 -13.73 -9.37
CA ARG A 41 -8.20 -12.89 -8.22
C ARG A 41 -7.99 -13.70 -6.94
N ALA A 42 -8.82 -14.71 -6.69
CA ALA A 42 -8.69 -15.57 -5.50
C ALA A 42 -7.37 -16.34 -5.51
N GLU A 43 -6.96 -16.87 -6.67
CA GLU A 43 -5.66 -17.52 -6.83
C GLU A 43 -4.49 -16.55 -6.62
N TRP A 44 -4.58 -15.34 -7.18
CA TRP A 44 -3.58 -14.30 -6.95
C TRP A 44 -3.46 -13.92 -5.46
N LEU A 45 -4.57 -13.78 -4.74
CA LEU A 45 -4.60 -13.50 -3.31
C LEU A 45 -3.99 -14.65 -2.50
N LYS A 46 -4.30 -15.91 -2.84
CA LYS A 46 -3.66 -17.08 -2.23
C LYS A 46 -2.15 -17.04 -2.42
N TRP A 47 -1.69 -16.83 -3.66
CA TRP A 47 -0.27 -16.71 -3.95
C TRP A 47 0.40 -15.57 -3.17
N ARG A 48 -0.25 -14.43 -3.07
CA ARG A 48 0.23 -13.26 -2.34
C ARG A 48 0.43 -13.53 -0.84
N ARG A 49 -0.38 -14.37 -0.22
CA ARG A 49 -0.25 -14.75 1.19
C ARG A 49 1.03 -15.54 1.49
N HIS A 50 1.63 -16.17 0.50
CA HIS A 50 2.83 -16.99 0.65
C HIS A 50 4.14 -16.19 0.69
N GLY A 51 4.09 -14.88 0.81
CA GLY A 51 5.30 -14.06 0.92
C GLY A 51 5.02 -12.57 1.10
N ILE A 52 6.11 -11.82 1.18
CA ILE A 52 6.13 -10.37 1.35
C ILE A 52 6.29 -9.72 -0.02
N GLY A 53 5.29 -8.94 -0.42
CA GLY A 53 5.30 -8.17 -1.67
C GLY A 53 5.82 -6.76 -1.51
N GLY A 54 5.93 -6.01 -2.61
CA GLY A 54 6.44 -4.64 -2.61
C GLY A 54 5.62 -3.67 -1.75
N SER A 55 4.28 -3.79 -1.73
CA SER A 55 3.44 -3.00 -0.83
C SER A 55 3.54 -3.42 0.63
N ASP A 56 3.81 -4.71 0.88
CA ASP A 56 3.93 -5.25 2.23
C ASP A 56 5.25 -4.78 2.86
N ILE A 57 6.36 -4.82 2.13
CA ILE A 57 7.65 -4.36 2.65
C ILE A 57 7.63 -2.88 3.03
N ALA A 58 6.96 -2.02 2.25
CA ALA A 58 6.78 -0.63 2.61
C ALA A 58 6.01 -0.47 3.93
N ALA A 59 5.02 -1.32 4.19
CA ALA A 59 4.28 -1.33 5.45
C ALA A 59 5.15 -1.83 6.63
N LEU A 60 5.93 -2.89 6.42
CA LEU A 60 6.84 -3.44 7.44
C LEU A 60 7.96 -2.47 7.83
N CYS A 61 8.43 -1.66 6.89
CA CYS A 61 9.41 -0.60 7.14
C CYS A 61 8.80 0.70 7.71
N GLY A 62 7.49 0.74 7.99
CA GLY A 62 6.81 1.92 8.52
C GLY A 62 6.70 3.10 7.54
N LEU A 63 6.87 2.84 6.24
CA LEU A 63 6.81 3.85 5.18
C LEU A 63 5.40 4.05 4.62
N SER A 64 4.54 3.04 4.75
CA SER A 64 3.18 3.06 4.23
C SER A 64 2.18 3.58 5.27
N ARG A 65 1.32 4.50 4.86
CA ARG A 65 0.17 4.90 5.68
C ARG A 65 -1.04 3.98 5.54
N TYR A 66 -0.99 3.04 4.59
CA TYR A 66 -2.10 2.16 4.25
C TYR A 66 -1.92 0.73 4.80
N GLY A 67 -0.74 0.41 5.29
CA GLY A 67 -0.40 -0.86 5.87
C GLY A 67 0.45 -0.71 7.13
N SER A 68 0.36 -1.69 8.01
CA SER A 68 1.15 -1.82 9.23
C SER A 68 1.66 -3.26 9.36
N PRO A 69 2.66 -3.56 10.20
CA PRO A 69 3.09 -4.92 10.45
C PRO A 69 1.93 -5.84 10.85
N TRP A 70 1.05 -5.37 11.73
CA TRP A 70 -0.12 -6.13 12.15
C TRP A 70 -1.09 -6.42 11.00
N SER A 71 -1.36 -5.42 10.16
CA SER A 71 -2.27 -5.60 9.00
C SER A 71 -1.72 -6.57 7.97
N VAL A 72 -0.39 -6.53 7.73
CA VAL A 72 0.30 -7.48 6.86
C VAL A 72 0.23 -8.89 7.45
N TRP A 73 0.55 -9.04 8.73
CA TRP A 73 0.47 -10.34 9.41
C TRP A 73 -0.93 -10.95 9.30
N ALA A 74 -1.97 -10.19 9.65
CA ALA A 74 -3.36 -10.65 9.60
C ALA A 74 -3.79 -11.11 8.19
N GLU A 75 -3.26 -10.47 7.13
CA GLU A 75 -3.46 -10.90 5.75
C GLU A 75 -2.71 -12.22 5.47
N LYS A 76 -1.42 -12.32 5.86
CA LYS A 76 -0.60 -13.51 5.57
C LYS A 76 -1.09 -14.76 6.28
N VAL A 77 -1.55 -14.65 7.52
CA VAL A 77 -2.12 -15.79 8.26
C VAL A 77 -3.62 -16.04 7.96
N GLY A 78 -4.21 -15.28 7.05
CA GLY A 78 -5.59 -15.47 6.61
C GLY A 78 -6.67 -15.04 7.62
N LEU A 79 -6.32 -14.27 8.64
CA LEU A 79 -7.28 -13.70 9.60
C LEU A 79 -8.10 -12.56 8.99
N ARG A 80 -7.46 -11.76 8.14
CA ARG A 80 -8.15 -10.68 7.47
C ARG A 80 -8.87 -11.22 6.24
N PRO A 81 -10.19 -11.00 6.09
CA PRO A 81 -10.92 -11.44 4.92
C PRO A 81 -10.44 -10.72 3.67
N ASP A 82 -10.54 -11.40 2.54
CA ASP A 82 -10.25 -10.79 1.25
C ASP A 82 -11.28 -9.69 0.97
N SER A 83 -10.81 -8.46 0.87
CA SER A 83 -11.68 -7.34 0.54
C SER A 83 -11.88 -7.22 -0.98
N ALA A 84 -13.09 -6.83 -1.39
CA ALA A 84 -13.32 -6.41 -2.76
C ALA A 84 -12.39 -5.24 -3.12
N SER A 85 -12.01 -5.15 -4.39
CA SER A 85 -11.26 -3.99 -4.87
C SER A 85 -12.07 -2.72 -4.62
N THR A 86 -11.44 -1.70 -4.06
CA THR A 86 -12.06 -0.38 -3.97
C THR A 86 -12.23 0.19 -5.37
N GLU A 87 -13.20 1.09 -5.56
CA GLU A 87 -13.39 1.80 -6.83
C GLU A 87 -12.09 2.46 -7.33
N ARG A 88 -11.30 3.03 -6.42
CA ARG A 88 -10.01 3.63 -6.75
C ARG A 88 -8.99 2.60 -7.28
N GLN A 89 -8.95 1.40 -6.71
CA GLN A 89 -8.10 0.32 -7.20
C GLN A 89 -8.57 -0.18 -8.56
N GLN A 90 -9.89 -0.26 -8.77
CA GLN A 90 -10.46 -0.63 -10.05
C GLN A 90 -10.13 0.40 -11.14
N ILE A 91 -10.33 1.69 -10.87
CA ILE A 91 -9.91 2.78 -11.78
C ILE A 91 -8.42 2.68 -12.12
N GLY A 92 -7.56 2.37 -11.12
CA GLY A 92 -6.13 2.16 -11.36
C GLY A 92 -5.87 1.08 -12.39
N LYS A 93 -6.50 -0.08 -12.23
CA LYS A 93 -6.40 -1.21 -13.17
C LYS A 93 -6.93 -0.85 -14.57
N ASP A 94 -8.08 -0.18 -14.64
CA ASP A 94 -8.68 0.21 -15.92
C ASP A 94 -7.78 1.20 -16.69
N LEU A 95 -6.94 1.95 -15.99
CA LEU A 95 -5.98 2.88 -16.59
C LEU A 95 -4.66 2.21 -17.04
N GLU A 96 -4.31 1.04 -16.53
CA GLU A 96 -3.05 0.35 -16.86
C GLU A 96 -2.80 0.23 -18.37
N PRO A 97 -3.76 -0.24 -19.22
CA PRO A 97 -3.52 -0.33 -20.66
C PRO A 97 -3.29 1.02 -21.35
N ALA A 98 -3.78 2.11 -20.76
CA ALA A 98 -3.51 3.46 -21.26
C ALA A 98 -2.12 3.93 -20.82
N LEU A 99 -1.71 3.62 -19.60
CA LEU A 99 -0.38 3.92 -19.07
C LEU A 99 0.70 3.16 -19.83
N ASP A 100 0.47 1.91 -20.22
CA ASP A 100 1.37 1.12 -21.09
C ASP A 100 1.64 1.85 -22.39
N ARG A 101 0.58 2.29 -23.08
CA ARG A 101 0.72 3.05 -24.33
C ARG A 101 1.42 4.39 -24.13
N MET A 102 1.17 5.06 -23.01
CA MET A 102 1.84 6.32 -22.66
C MET A 102 3.32 6.08 -22.38
N PHE A 103 3.65 4.99 -21.66
CA PHE A 103 5.01 4.59 -21.37
C PHE A 103 5.81 4.32 -22.64
N ASN A 104 5.30 3.44 -23.52
CA ASN A 104 5.94 3.10 -24.79
C ASN A 104 6.18 4.35 -25.64
N ARG A 105 5.18 5.22 -25.77
CA ARG A 105 5.29 6.46 -26.54
C ARG A 105 6.30 7.46 -25.92
N ARG A 106 6.36 7.52 -24.60
CA ARG A 106 7.22 8.50 -23.88
C ARG A 106 8.67 8.08 -23.87
N THR A 107 8.94 6.81 -23.71
CA THR A 107 10.29 6.25 -23.53
C THR A 107 10.89 5.69 -24.82
N GLY A 108 10.09 5.30 -25.79
CA GLY A 108 10.51 4.51 -26.94
C GLY A 108 10.80 3.05 -26.61
N LEU A 109 10.55 2.62 -25.35
CA LEU A 109 10.71 1.24 -24.92
C LEU A 109 9.41 0.47 -25.14
N HIS A 110 9.52 -0.86 -25.21
CA HIS A 110 8.39 -1.76 -25.26
C HIS A 110 8.12 -2.35 -23.87
N LEU A 111 6.90 -2.17 -23.38
CA LEU A 111 6.44 -2.79 -22.15
C LEU A 111 5.75 -4.11 -22.47
N THR A 112 6.12 -5.19 -21.74
CA THR A 112 5.51 -6.51 -21.85
C THR A 112 5.53 -7.23 -20.50
N GLY A 113 4.83 -8.35 -20.38
CA GLY A 113 4.78 -9.13 -19.13
C GLY A 113 3.96 -8.46 -18.04
N ALA A 114 2.80 -7.87 -18.41
CA ALA A 114 1.90 -7.23 -17.47
C ALA A 114 1.49 -8.16 -16.32
N GLN A 115 1.45 -7.63 -15.10
CA GLN A 115 1.04 -8.33 -13.87
C GLN A 115 1.82 -9.63 -13.62
N THR A 116 3.13 -9.63 -13.92
CA THR A 116 3.99 -10.80 -13.72
C THR A 116 4.36 -10.97 -12.25
N MET A 117 4.07 -12.16 -11.71
CA MET A 117 4.43 -12.56 -10.35
C MET A 117 5.83 -13.17 -10.32
N CYS A 118 6.70 -12.64 -9.44
CA CYS A 118 8.08 -13.08 -9.28
C CYS A 118 8.37 -13.40 -7.81
N TRP A 119 9.33 -14.31 -7.58
CA TRP A 119 9.84 -14.61 -6.24
C TRP A 119 11.32 -14.97 -6.28
N ASP A 120 12.00 -14.75 -5.17
CA ASP A 120 13.37 -15.18 -4.98
C ASP A 120 13.41 -16.71 -4.79
N THR A 121 14.22 -17.41 -5.59
CA THR A 121 14.29 -18.88 -5.55
C THR A 121 14.96 -19.43 -4.30
N GLU A 122 15.81 -18.65 -3.63
CA GLU A 122 16.47 -19.01 -2.38
C GLU A 122 15.65 -18.64 -1.16
N HIS A 123 14.83 -17.56 -1.28
CA HIS A 123 13.95 -17.04 -0.24
C HIS A 123 12.53 -16.87 -0.78
N PRO A 124 11.74 -17.95 -0.96
CA PRO A 124 10.47 -17.91 -1.67
C PRO A 124 9.39 -16.98 -1.08
N HIS A 125 9.58 -16.54 0.17
CA HIS A 125 8.74 -15.56 0.81
C HIS A 125 9.03 -14.10 0.37
N ARG A 126 10.15 -13.84 -0.33
CA ARG A 126 10.43 -12.55 -0.96
C ARG A 126 9.83 -12.54 -2.35
N ARG A 127 8.73 -11.79 -2.54
CA ARG A 127 7.89 -11.83 -3.74
C ARG A 127 7.56 -10.45 -4.24
N CYS A 128 7.21 -10.37 -5.52
CA CYS A 128 6.63 -9.16 -6.09
C CYS A 128 5.66 -9.49 -7.23
N THR A 129 4.82 -8.53 -7.56
CA THR A 129 4.08 -8.48 -8.81
C THR A 129 4.46 -7.18 -9.48
N VAL A 130 5.02 -7.27 -10.68
CA VAL A 130 5.40 -6.10 -11.47
C VAL A 130 4.31 -5.78 -12.49
N ASP A 131 4.08 -4.48 -12.75
CA ASP A 131 3.11 -4.06 -13.76
C ASP A 131 3.63 -4.32 -15.17
N GLY A 132 4.95 -4.55 -15.34
CA GLY A 132 5.56 -5.00 -16.57
C GLY A 132 7.08 -4.89 -16.56
N PHE A 133 7.66 -5.24 -17.69
CA PHE A 133 9.10 -5.16 -17.98
C PHE A 133 9.34 -4.29 -19.21
N ALA A 134 10.39 -3.47 -19.17
CA ALA A 134 10.80 -2.60 -20.25
C ALA A 134 11.91 -3.23 -21.10
N TYR A 135 11.77 -3.18 -22.43
CA TYR A 135 12.72 -3.69 -23.42
C TYR A 135 13.03 -2.62 -24.49
N GLU A 136 14.22 -2.66 -25.10
CA GLU A 136 14.58 -1.78 -26.23
C GLU A 136 13.82 -2.12 -27.51
N THR A 137 13.54 -3.39 -27.72
CA THR A 137 12.81 -3.89 -28.90
C THR A 137 11.60 -4.71 -28.45
N GLU A 138 10.61 -4.83 -29.31
CA GLU A 138 9.48 -5.74 -29.08
C GLU A 138 10.02 -7.12 -28.68
N GLY A 139 10.00 -7.40 -27.37
CA GLY A 139 10.41 -8.69 -26.84
C GLY A 139 9.42 -9.72 -27.33
N ILE A 140 9.88 -10.68 -28.12
CA ILE A 140 9.08 -11.85 -28.49
C ILE A 140 8.95 -12.69 -27.23
N LEU A 141 7.87 -12.49 -26.47
CA LEU A 141 7.40 -13.48 -25.53
C LEU A 141 6.88 -14.65 -26.35
N THR A 142 7.77 -15.54 -26.77
CA THR A 142 7.34 -16.83 -27.30
C THR A 142 6.80 -17.65 -26.13
N GLU A 143 5.66 -18.30 -26.32
CA GLU A 143 4.88 -19.07 -25.34
C GLU A 143 5.68 -20.17 -24.57
N HIS A 144 6.96 -20.33 -24.84
CA HIS A 144 7.84 -21.38 -24.30
C HIS A 144 9.23 -20.88 -23.86
N VAL A 145 9.44 -19.59 -23.69
CA VAL A 145 10.71 -19.11 -23.13
C VAL A 145 10.61 -19.13 -21.63
N ASP A 146 11.44 -19.97 -21.03
CA ASP A 146 12.03 -19.78 -19.71
C ASP A 146 12.30 -18.26 -19.55
N ILE A 147 11.34 -17.51 -18.96
CA ILE A 147 11.40 -16.07 -18.86
C ILE A 147 12.42 -15.75 -17.74
N ARG A 148 13.64 -16.02 -18.03
CA ARG A 148 14.74 -15.22 -17.52
C ARG A 148 14.55 -13.92 -18.21
N PHE A 149 14.39 -12.82 -17.51
CA PHE A 149 14.16 -11.48 -18.04
C PHE A 149 15.20 -11.04 -19.08
N GLY A 150 15.54 -11.97 -20.00
CA GLY A 150 16.63 -11.85 -20.97
C GLY A 150 16.42 -10.63 -21.83
N GLY A 151 17.25 -9.60 -21.60
CA GLY A 151 17.17 -8.33 -22.32
C GLY A 151 16.21 -7.30 -21.72
N ALA A 152 15.52 -7.56 -20.62
CA ALA A 152 14.76 -6.53 -19.92
C ALA A 152 15.72 -5.49 -19.32
N LEU A 153 15.44 -4.22 -19.57
CA LEU A 153 16.22 -3.09 -19.04
C LEU A 153 15.82 -2.77 -17.60
N GLY A 154 14.59 -3.13 -17.20
CA GLY A 154 14.08 -2.85 -15.88
C GLY A 154 12.62 -3.26 -15.72
N THR A 155 12.11 -3.12 -14.48
CA THR A 155 10.68 -3.25 -14.15
C THR A 155 9.94 -1.96 -14.51
N VAL A 156 8.64 -2.07 -14.73
CA VAL A 156 7.75 -0.91 -14.87
C VAL A 156 6.70 -0.97 -13.78
N GLN A 157 6.48 0.16 -13.10
CA GLN A 157 5.46 0.34 -12.08
C GLN A 157 4.58 1.53 -12.43
N HIS A 158 3.26 1.32 -12.52
CA HIS A 158 2.28 2.37 -12.80
C HIS A 158 1.71 2.96 -11.53
N LYS A 159 1.59 4.28 -11.49
CA LYS A 159 0.95 5.00 -10.38
C LYS A 159 0.06 6.14 -10.90
N THR A 160 -0.99 6.42 -10.15
CA THR A 160 -1.81 7.62 -10.31
C THR A 160 -1.71 8.44 -9.03
N ASP A 161 -1.27 9.69 -9.12
CA ASP A 161 -1.20 10.60 -7.97
C ASP A 161 -1.72 11.99 -8.35
N TYR A 162 -2.60 12.53 -7.53
CA TYR A 162 -3.19 13.87 -7.74
C TYR A 162 -2.79 14.89 -6.66
N ARG A 163 -2.02 14.48 -5.65
CA ARG A 163 -1.78 15.27 -4.43
C ARG A 163 -0.36 15.78 -4.29
N ARG A 164 0.62 15.20 -4.98
CA ARG A 164 2.04 15.48 -4.77
C ARG A 164 2.69 16.02 -6.03
N ASP A 165 3.57 16.98 -5.84
CA ASP A 165 4.51 17.40 -6.86
C ASP A 165 5.82 16.63 -6.66
N TRP A 166 5.94 15.47 -7.30
CA TRP A 166 7.10 14.59 -7.15
C TRP A 166 8.39 15.21 -7.67
N LYS A 167 8.31 16.24 -8.53
CA LYS A 167 9.51 17.01 -8.94
C LYS A 167 10.08 17.80 -7.77
N LYS A 168 9.19 18.35 -6.95
CA LYS A 168 9.57 19.15 -5.80
C LYS A 168 9.81 18.30 -4.55
N ASP A 169 8.91 17.36 -4.30
CA ASP A 169 8.86 16.59 -3.04
C ASP A 169 9.63 15.27 -3.12
N GLY A 170 10.08 14.86 -4.34
CA GLY A 170 10.70 13.57 -4.60
C GLY A 170 9.69 12.42 -4.69
N ILE A 171 10.19 11.24 -5.06
CA ILE A 171 9.41 10.01 -5.09
C ILE A 171 9.02 9.64 -3.66
N PRO A 172 7.74 9.32 -3.39
CA PRO A 172 7.31 8.88 -2.06
C PRO A 172 8.11 7.67 -1.56
N PRO A 173 8.55 7.66 -0.28
CA PRO A 173 9.40 6.59 0.24
C PRO A 173 8.79 5.18 0.14
N ASP A 174 7.47 5.07 0.33
CA ASP A 174 6.73 3.81 0.18
C ASP A 174 6.77 3.27 -1.25
N ILE A 175 6.68 4.15 -2.24
CA ILE A 175 6.77 3.79 -3.67
C ILE A 175 8.21 3.46 -4.05
N ARG A 176 9.20 4.21 -3.56
CA ARG A 176 10.61 3.91 -3.78
C ARG A 176 10.99 2.55 -3.20
N ALA A 177 10.56 2.25 -1.97
CA ALA A 177 10.79 0.95 -1.35
C ALA A 177 10.17 -0.21 -2.15
N GLN A 178 8.94 -0.03 -2.66
CA GLN A 178 8.31 -0.99 -3.56
C GLN A 178 9.17 -1.24 -4.80
N CYS A 179 9.63 -0.20 -5.48
CA CYS A 179 10.49 -0.33 -6.66
C CYS A 179 11.80 -1.09 -6.35
N ILE A 180 12.50 -0.73 -5.27
CA ILE A 180 13.77 -1.41 -4.90
C ILE A 180 13.52 -2.87 -4.54
N TRP A 181 12.39 -3.16 -3.84
CA TRP A 181 12.01 -4.53 -3.54
C TRP A 181 11.78 -5.37 -4.81
N GLU A 182 11.06 -4.84 -5.77
CA GLU A 182 10.82 -5.49 -7.06
C GLU A 182 12.13 -5.72 -7.83
N LEU A 183 13.05 -4.74 -7.81
CA LEU A 183 14.37 -4.87 -8.42
C LEU A 183 15.22 -5.95 -7.75
N GLY A 184 15.21 -6.02 -6.43
CA GLY A 184 15.94 -7.04 -5.69
C GLY A 184 15.42 -8.45 -5.98
N VAL A 185 14.10 -8.65 -6.04
CA VAL A 185 13.49 -9.93 -6.39
C VAL A 185 13.76 -10.31 -7.84
N THR A 186 13.64 -9.36 -8.78
CA THR A 186 13.82 -9.61 -10.22
C THR A 186 15.30 -9.59 -10.67
N ARG A 187 16.19 -9.09 -9.81
CA ARG A 187 17.61 -8.87 -10.14
C ARG A 187 17.83 -7.92 -11.30
N LEU A 188 16.92 -6.98 -11.52
CA LEU A 188 17.03 -5.96 -12.53
C LEU A 188 17.63 -4.66 -11.95
N PRO A 189 18.37 -3.88 -12.77
CA PRO A 189 19.12 -2.73 -12.26
C PRO A 189 18.28 -1.45 -12.09
N LEU A 190 17.09 -1.37 -12.74
CA LEU A 190 16.34 -0.14 -12.86
C LEU A 190 14.84 -0.38 -12.81
N ALA A 191 14.09 0.45 -12.08
CA ALA A 191 12.64 0.52 -12.18
C ALA A 191 12.23 1.83 -12.89
N TYR A 192 11.32 1.69 -13.84
CA TYR A 192 10.65 2.81 -14.49
C TYR A 192 9.31 3.06 -13.79
N LEU A 193 9.22 4.18 -13.11
CA LEU A 193 8.01 4.57 -12.41
C LEU A 193 7.19 5.50 -13.31
N SER A 194 6.13 4.96 -13.87
CA SER A 194 5.22 5.59 -14.81
C SER A 194 4.06 6.21 -14.03
N VAL A 195 3.94 7.55 -14.04
CA VAL A 195 3.02 8.27 -13.14
C VAL A 195 2.10 9.21 -13.90
N LEU A 196 0.80 9.07 -13.66
CA LEU A 196 -0.21 10.02 -14.13
C LEU A 196 -0.61 10.96 -12.97
N HIS A 197 -0.15 12.20 -13.04
CA HIS A 197 -0.43 13.23 -12.04
C HIS A 197 -1.68 14.03 -12.42
N GLY A 198 -2.62 14.18 -11.49
CA GLY A 198 -3.80 15.03 -11.67
C GLY A 198 -4.66 14.69 -12.90
N GLY A 199 -4.48 13.53 -13.49
CA GLY A 199 -5.22 13.05 -14.66
C GLY A 199 -4.69 13.52 -16.03
N PHE A 200 -3.78 14.50 -16.09
CA PHE A 200 -3.32 15.07 -17.37
C PHE A 200 -1.79 15.23 -17.50
N THR A 201 -1.04 15.17 -16.43
CA THR A 201 0.43 15.25 -16.49
C THR A 201 1.03 13.87 -16.36
N TYR A 202 1.67 13.39 -17.43
CA TYR A 202 2.30 12.07 -17.45
C TYR A 202 3.81 12.20 -17.38
N GLU A 203 4.43 11.49 -16.45
CA GLU A 203 5.87 11.48 -16.22
C GLU A 203 6.39 10.06 -15.99
N VAL A 204 7.66 9.85 -16.35
CA VAL A 204 8.39 8.62 -16.08
C VAL A 204 9.63 8.95 -15.27
N TYR A 205 9.72 8.39 -14.09
CA TYR A 205 10.89 8.50 -13.21
C TYR A 205 11.68 7.21 -13.26
N GLN A 206 12.96 7.31 -12.96
CA GLN A 206 13.86 6.16 -12.86
C GLN A 206 14.29 5.98 -11.41
N VAL A 207 14.18 4.75 -10.93
CA VAL A 207 14.63 4.34 -9.60
C VAL A 207 15.71 3.28 -9.80
N PRO A 208 16.99 3.60 -9.61
CA PRO A 208 18.06 2.62 -9.68
C PRO A 208 17.97 1.67 -8.48
N PHE A 209 18.48 0.45 -8.66
CA PHE A 209 18.64 -0.50 -7.57
C PHE A 209 19.58 0.09 -6.51
N ASP A 210 19.21 -0.11 -5.25
CA ASP A 210 19.96 0.32 -4.09
C ASP A 210 20.19 -0.90 -3.18
N GLU A 211 21.43 -1.34 -3.11
CA GLU A 211 21.81 -2.57 -2.40
C GLU A 211 21.62 -2.44 -0.89
N ASP A 212 21.92 -1.29 -0.31
CA ASP A 212 21.80 -1.07 1.13
C ASP A 212 20.32 -1.09 1.56
N ASP A 213 19.45 -0.41 0.82
CA ASP A 213 18.00 -0.44 1.05
C ASP A 213 17.44 -1.87 0.85
N TRP A 214 17.91 -2.58 -0.18
CA TRP A 214 17.50 -3.97 -0.43
C TRP A 214 17.88 -4.89 0.72
N LEU A 215 19.14 -4.86 1.18
CA LEU A 215 19.61 -5.71 2.28
C LEU A 215 18.88 -5.42 3.58
N PHE A 216 18.63 -4.13 3.87
CA PHE A 216 17.80 -3.73 5.01
C PHE A 216 16.38 -4.31 4.93
N MET A 217 15.73 -4.18 3.78
CA MET A 217 14.38 -4.70 3.57
C MET A 217 14.34 -6.23 3.64
N CYS A 218 15.38 -6.93 3.16
CA CYS A 218 15.50 -8.37 3.30
C CYS A 218 15.53 -8.79 4.77
N ASP A 219 16.35 -8.14 5.60
CA ASP A 219 16.42 -8.44 7.03
C ASP A 219 15.06 -8.20 7.73
N VAL A 220 14.36 -7.13 7.39
CA VAL A 220 13.01 -6.86 7.91
C VAL A 220 12.01 -7.95 7.49
N ALA A 221 12.00 -8.31 6.20
CA ALA A 221 11.08 -9.31 5.67
C ALA A 221 11.34 -10.70 6.24
N ASP A 222 12.60 -11.12 6.33
CA ASP A 222 13.00 -12.45 6.81
C ASP A 222 12.65 -12.62 8.29
N ARG A 223 12.97 -11.62 9.12
CA ARG A 223 12.57 -11.64 10.54
C ARG A 223 11.07 -11.65 10.71
N PHE A 224 10.36 -10.76 10.00
CA PHE A 224 8.91 -10.73 10.08
C PHE A 224 8.28 -12.05 9.67
N TRP A 225 8.78 -12.67 8.59
CA TRP A 225 8.30 -13.96 8.12
C TRP A 225 8.56 -15.07 9.15
N ALA A 226 9.79 -15.16 9.67
CA ALA A 226 10.17 -16.18 10.64
C ALA A 226 9.49 -16.03 11.99
N ASP A 227 9.42 -14.80 12.53
CA ASP A 227 8.98 -14.56 13.90
C ASP A 227 7.46 -14.46 14.03
N HIS A 228 6.77 -14.02 12.97
CA HIS A 228 5.34 -13.74 13.01
C HIS A 228 4.52 -14.65 12.11
N VAL A 229 4.88 -14.78 10.82
CA VAL A 229 4.04 -15.53 9.89
C VAL A 229 4.14 -17.04 10.12
N LEU A 230 5.37 -17.58 10.18
CA LEU A 230 5.57 -19.02 10.39
C LEU A 230 5.16 -19.50 11.77
N THR A 231 5.27 -18.66 12.79
CA THR A 231 4.87 -18.99 14.15
C THR A 231 3.39 -18.75 14.43
N GLY A 232 2.71 -17.95 13.59
CA GLY A 232 1.37 -17.47 13.85
C GLY A 232 1.29 -16.42 14.98
N THR A 233 2.45 -15.90 15.43
CA THR A 233 2.53 -14.91 16.51
C THR A 233 2.31 -13.50 15.97
N ALA A 234 1.27 -12.81 16.43
CA ALA A 234 1.01 -11.44 15.99
C ALA A 234 2.15 -10.49 16.37
N PRO A 235 2.52 -9.54 15.50
CA PRO A 235 3.37 -8.43 15.89
C PRO A 235 2.65 -7.48 16.85
N ASP A 236 3.41 -6.59 17.50
CA ASP A 236 2.85 -5.60 18.40
C ASP A 236 1.80 -4.73 17.71
N ILE A 237 0.77 -4.36 18.48
CA ILE A 237 -0.29 -3.45 18.03
C ILE A 237 0.26 -2.02 18.07
N ASP A 238 0.28 -1.36 16.93
CA ASP A 238 0.60 0.06 16.83
C ASP A 238 -0.65 0.96 16.85
N GLY A 239 -0.44 2.27 16.93
CA GLY A 239 -1.53 3.27 16.94
C GLY A 239 -1.96 3.74 15.53
N SER A 240 -1.55 3.06 14.45
CA SER A 240 -1.82 3.49 13.10
C SER A 240 -3.28 3.28 12.68
N ASP A 241 -3.76 4.11 11.75
CA ASP A 241 -5.05 3.90 11.11
C ASP A 241 -5.10 2.56 10.36
N ALA A 242 -3.98 2.11 9.81
CA ALA A 242 -3.89 0.83 9.09
C ALA A 242 -4.21 -0.35 10.01
N THR A 243 -3.62 -0.37 11.22
CA THR A 243 -3.92 -1.38 12.25
C THR A 243 -5.37 -1.29 12.70
N ARG A 244 -5.87 -0.08 12.95
CA ARG A 244 -7.28 0.14 13.34
C ARG A 244 -8.26 -0.39 12.30
N TYR A 245 -8.01 -0.16 11.00
CA TYR A 245 -8.87 -0.66 9.94
C TYR A 245 -8.76 -2.18 9.79
N ALA A 246 -7.56 -2.73 9.90
CA ALA A 246 -7.36 -4.18 9.83
C ALA A 246 -8.04 -4.91 11.00
N LEU A 247 -7.97 -4.38 12.22
CA LEU A 247 -8.71 -4.91 13.38
C LEU A 247 -10.22 -4.90 13.17
N ARG A 248 -10.77 -3.82 12.58
CA ARG A 248 -12.19 -3.75 12.23
C ARG A 248 -12.58 -4.76 11.16
N ASP A 249 -11.71 -5.02 10.19
CA ASP A 249 -11.97 -6.01 9.14
C ASP A 249 -11.94 -7.44 9.69
N VAL A 250 -11.08 -7.72 10.69
CA VAL A 250 -10.98 -9.02 11.37
C VAL A 250 -12.12 -9.21 12.37
N TYR A 251 -12.56 -8.14 13.01
CA TYR A 251 -13.64 -8.16 14.03
C TYR A 251 -14.76 -7.18 13.65
N PRO A 252 -15.53 -7.49 12.59
CA PRO A 252 -16.52 -6.56 12.03
C PRO A 252 -17.75 -6.37 12.91
N GLU A 253 -18.11 -7.38 13.68
CA GLU A 253 -19.31 -7.41 14.53
C GLU A 253 -18.98 -7.99 15.91
N GLU A 254 -19.70 -7.52 16.93
CA GLU A 254 -19.65 -8.13 18.26
C GLU A 254 -20.52 -9.40 18.30
N ASP A 255 -20.06 -10.38 19.07
CA ASP A 255 -20.89 -11.56 19.42
C ASP A 255 -21.63 -11.29 20.74
N PRO A 256 -22.95 -11.01 20.69
CA PRO A 256 -23.71 -10.53 21.82
C PRO A 256 -23.67 -11.51 23.02
N GLY A 257 -23.32 -11.01 24.20
CA GLY A 257 -23.25 -11.78 25.43
C GLY A 257 -21.93 -12.50 25.70
N THR A 258 -20.98 -12.48 24.75
CA THR A 258 -19.62 -13.01 25.00
C THR A 258 -18.79 -12.03 25.83
N ARG A 259 -17.77 -12.56 26.50
CA ARG A 259 -16.85 -11.79 27.35
C ARG A 259 -15.41 -12.17 27.03
N ALA A 260 -14.57 -11.16 26.79
CA ALA A 260 -13.14 -11.34 26.64
C ALA A 260 -12.37 -10.62 27.76
N PRO A 261 -11.29 -11.20 28.29
CA PRO A 261 -10.44 -10.50 29.24
C PRO A 261 -9.70 -9.36 28.55
N VAL A 262 -9.60 -8.22 29.21
CA VAL A 262 -8.78 -7.07 28.78
C VAL A 262 -7.80 -6.71 29.88
N SER A 263 -6.67 -6.07 29.53
CA SER A 263 -5.70 -5.58 30.49
C SER A 263 -6.32 -4.45 31.34
N GLY A 264 -6.22 -4.55 32.66
CA GLY A 264 -6.65 -3.49 33.57
C GLY A 264 -5.79 -2.24 33.41
N GLU A 265 -4.49 -2.41 33.13
CA GLU A 265 -3.54 -1.31 32.90
C GLU A 265 -3.89 -0.53 31.62
N ASP A 266 -4.22 -1.24 30.52
CA ASP A 266 -4.63 -0.60 29.28
C ASP A 266 -5.95 0.15 29.42
N LEU A 267 -6.88 -0.39 30.21
CA LEU A 267 -8.16 0.27 30.49
C LEU A 267 -7.97 1.57 31.30
N GLU A 268 -7.11 1.54 32.31
CA GLU A 268 -6.76 2.72 33.08
C GLU A 268 -6.00 3.76 32.24
N LEU A 269 -5.00 3.34 31.46
CA LEU A 269 -4.25 4.19 30.53
C LEU A 269 -5.19 4.84 29.51
N HIS A 270 -6.11 4.08 28.94
CA HIS A 270 -7.12 4.60 28.02
C HIS A 270 -7.99 5.70 28.67
N GLY A 271 -8.42 5.51 29.92
CA GLY A 271 -9.17 6.51 30.68
C GLY A 271 -8.38 7.79 30.90
N ASN A 272 -7.10 7.67 31.30
CA ASN A 272 -6.20 8.78 31.53
C ASN A 272 -5.94 9.57 30.26
N LEU A 273 -5.63 8.90 29.15
CA LEU A 273 -5.39 9.53 27.84
C LEU A 273 -6.64 10.25 27.29
N LYS A 274 -7.82 9.67 27.48
CA LYS A 274 -9.08 10.36 27.13
C LYS A 274 -9.29 11.65 27.91
N ALA A 275 -9.01 11.63 29.21
CA ALA A 275 -9.11 12.82 30.04
C ALA A 275 -8.10 13.90 29.63
N GLU A 276 -6.89 13.48 29.23
CA GLU A 276 -5.84 14.36 28.75
C GLU A 276 -6.20 15.00 27.40
N VAL A 277 -6.67 14.21 26.44
CA VAL A 277 -7.17 14.70 25.14
C VAL A 277 -8.34 15.69 25.34
N LYS A 278 -9.24 15.41 26.29
CA LYS A 278 -10.35 16.34 26.60
C LYS A 278 -9.83 17.67 27.13
N ARG A 279 -8.90 17.65 28.11
CA ARG A 279 -8.29 18.88 28.63
C ARG A 279 -7.60 19.69 27.54
N ALA A 280 -6.79 19.02 26.71
CA ALA A 280 -6.10 19.70 25.62
C ALA A 280 -7.07 20.33 24.60
N LYS A 281 -8.19 19.67 24.31
CA LYS A 281 -9.25 20.24 23.45
C LYS A 281 -9.93 21.44 24.08
N ASP A 282 -10.23 21.39 25.37
CA ASP A 282 -10.84 22.50 26.10
C ASP A 282 -9.90 23.72 26.16
N GLU A 283 -8.60 23.50 26.39
CA GLU A 283 -7.57 24.55 26.35
C GLU A 283 -7.42 25.14 24.94
N LEU A 284 -7.37 24.30 23.90
CA LEU A 284 -7.31 24.78 22.52
C LEU A 284 -8.52 25.64 22.18
N GLN A 285 -9.71 25.18 22.51
CA GLN A 285 -10.96 25.95 22.28
C GLN A 285 -10.93 27.29 23.01
N GLN A 286 -10.38 27.35 24.22
CA GLN A 286 -10.22 28.61 24.96
C GLN A 286 -9.27 29.57 24.23
N VAL A 287 -8.17 29.06 23.67
CA VAL A 287 -7.23 29.89 22.89
C VAL A 287 -7.89 30.36 21.58
N GLU A 288 -8.58 29.50 20.89
CA GLU A 288 -9.32 29.84 19.66
C GLU A 288 -10.36 30.92 19.91
N ASN A 289 -11.12 30.82 21.01
CA ASN A 289 -12.08 31.84 21.42
C ASN A 289 -11.43 33.20 21.69
N ARG A 290 -10.25 33.19 22.37
CA ARG A 290 -9.48 34.44 22.61
C ARG A 290 -8.98 35.04 21.29
N LEU A 291 -8.48 34.20 20.37
CA LEU A 291 -8.02 34.67 19.06
C LEU A 291 -9.19 35.25 18.26
N LYS A 292 -10.35 34.60 18.25
CA LYS A 292 -11.57 35.07 17.58
C LYS A 292 -12.02 36.41 18.15
N ALA A 293 -12.05 36.53 19.46
CA ALA A 293 -12.43 37.79 20.14
C ALA A 293 -11.45 38.94 19.84
N ALA A 294 -10.13 38.64 19.76
CA ALA A 294 -9.11 39.64 19.44
C ALA A 294 -9.17 40.09 17.96
N ILE A 295 -9.50 39.18 17.03
CA ILE A 295 -9.61 39.51 15.61
C ILE A 295 -10.93 40.25 15.30
N GLY A 296 -12.01 39.93 16.01
CA GLY A 296 -13.33 40.54 15.82
C GLY A 296 -13.84 40.33 14.38
N ASP A 297 -14.15 41.45 13.70
CA ASP A 297 -14.65 41.49 12.33
C ASP A 297 -13.54 41.51 11.27
N ALA A 298 -12.26 41.51 11.68
CA ALA A 298 -11.17 41.51 10.72
C ALA A 298 -10.98 40.12 10.07
N GLU A 299 -10.60 40.11 8.79
CA GLU A 299 -10.26 38.89 8.07
C GLU A 299 -8.90 38.34 8.49
N ILE A 300 -7.95 39.21 8.83
CA ILE A 300 -6.55 38.85 9.09
C ILE A 300 -6.15 39.31 10.49
N GLY A 301 -5.74 38.34 11.32
CA GLY A 301 -5.06 38.59 12.57
C GLY A 301 -3.55 38.80 12.35
N THR A 302 -2.95 39.78 13.03
CA THR A 302 -1.55 40.13 12.86
C THR A 302 -0.78 40.01 14.17
N VAL A 303 0.51 39.63 14.07
CA VAL A 303 1.47 39.67 15.16
C VAL A 303 2.63 40.56 14.72
N GLY A 304 2.92 41.61 15.49
CA GLY A 304 3.96 42.58 15.12
C GLY A 304 3.71 43.26 13.75
N GLY A 305 2.43 43.40 13.34
CA GLY A 305 2.05 43.96 12.05
C GLY A 305 2.17 43.02 10.85
N GLN A 306 2.60 41.77 11.07
CA GLN A 306 2.66 40.74 10.03
C GLN A 306 1.45 39.80 10.11
N PRO A 307 0.88 39.38 8.97
CA PRO A 307 -0.20 38.41 8.93
C PRO A 307 0.19 37.10 9.64
N ALA A 308 -0.64 36.64 10.59
CA ALA A 308 -0.41 35.44 11.36
C ALA A 308 -1.57 34.42 11.31
N LEU A 309 -2.82 34.92 11.15
CA LEU A 309 -4.00 34.08 11.15
C LEU A 309 -5.05 34.69 10.21
N THR A 310 -5.71 33.85 9.41
CA THR A 310 -6.84 34.28 8.56
C THR A 310 -8.11 33.56 9.01
N LEU A 311 -9.15 34.35 9.31
CA LEU A 311 -10.48 33.84 9.58
C LEU A 311 -11.34 34.00 8.31
N ARG A 312 -11.81 32.88 7.78
CA ARG A 312 -12.78 32.88 6.67
C ARG A 312 -14.07 32.24 7.14
N ALA A 313 -15.18 32.92 6.89
CA ALA A 313 -16.50 32.34 7.07
C ALA A 313 -16.65 31.13 6.15
N GLN A 314 -16.95 29.95 6.70
CA GLN A 314 -17.27 28.76 5.92
C GLN A 314 -18.76 28.51 6.02
N THR A 315 -19.43 28.58 4.88
CA THR A 315 -20.84 28.18 4.77
C THR A 315 -20.87 26.65 4.66
N ARG A 316 -21.52 26.00 5.60
CA ARG A 316 -21.71 24.55 5.58
C ARG A 316 -23.11 24.21 5.14
N THR A 317 -23.24 23.52 4.02
CA THR A 317 -24.51 22.96 3.55
C THR A 317 -24.71 21.59 4.18
N VAL A 318 -25.76 21.41 4.95
CA VAL A 318 -26.13 20.12 5.55
C VAL A 318 -27.40 19.63 4.86
N THR A 319 -27.30 18.47 4.20
CA THR A 319 -28.45 17.81 3.58
C THR A 319 -28.98 16.71 4.51
N CYS A 320 -30.23 16.77 4.86
CA CYS A 320 -30.90 15.72 5.64
C CYS A 320 -30.92 14.41 4.83
N LYS A 321 -30.42 13.33 5.41
CA LYS A 321 -30.38 12.03 4.73
C LYS A 321 -31.75 11.38 4.54
N GLU A 322 -32.76 11.77 5.33
CA GLU A 322 -34.10 11.16 5.28
C GLU A 322 -35.05 11.88 4.32
N CYS A 323 -35.00 13.23 4.26
CA CYS A 323 -35.94 14.01 3.46
C CYS A 323 -35.28 14.77 2.28
N GLY A 324 -33.96 14.74 2.17
CA GLY A 324 -33.22 15.47 1.13
C GLY A 324 -33.22 16.99 1.30
N HIS A 325 -33.82 17.51 2.40
CA HIS A 325 -33.85 18.97 2.66
C HIS A 325 -32.42 19.47 2.92
N THR A 326 -32.08 20.55 2.25
CA THR A 326 -30.75 21.16 2.36
C THR A 326 -30.85 22.45 3.16
N GLU A 327 -30.20 22.50 4.29
CA GLU A 327 -30.11 23.68 5.14
C GLU A 327 -28.70 24.28 5.01
N VAL A 328 -28.64 25.59 4.75
CA VAL A 328 -27.39 26.34 4.73
C VAL A 328 -27.23 26.93 6.11
N SER A 329 -26.33 26.37 6.91
CA SER A 329 -25.93 27.02 8.17
C SER A 329 -24.96 28.15 7.86
N GLU A 330 -25.42 29.39 8.04
CA GLU A 330 -24.50 30.52 8.12
C GLU A 330 -23.65 30.41 9.38
N PRO A 331 -22.38 30.90 9.32
CA PRO A 331 -21.40 30.72 10.38
C PRO A 331 -21.77 31.40 11.70
#